data_38128996069320ff6682fd7a6a2f5789
#
_entry.id   38128996069320ff6682fd7a6a2f5789
#
_cell.length_a   1.000
_cell.length_b   1.000
_cell.length_c   1.000
_cell.angle_alpha   90.00
_cell.angle_beta   90.00
_cell.angle_gamma   90.00
#
_symmetry.space_group_name_H-M   'P 1'
#
loop_
_entity.id
_entity.type
_entity.pdbx_description
1 polymer ?
#
loop_
_entity_poly.entity_id
_entity_poly.type
_entity_poly.pdbx_seq_one_letter_code
_entity_poly.pdbx_strand_id
1 'polypeptide(L)'
;MNITEKILSAKAGHEVTPGEIIEIPVDLAMSHDGTSPPAIKTFEKISNKVWDSEKIAIIFDHNVPANTIGSAEFQKVCRNFINEQNITKNFIHGEGICHQVVPEMGLVEPGKVIVGADSHTCTYGAFGAFSTGMGATDLAMVWATGKTWFMVPQAIKINVTGKLNEYIAPKDIILNIIGNVGIAGATYKTAEFTGETIENMGVEGRATMCNMAIEMGAKNGIMEPNNEVIQYICQKTNKKESELNIVRSDKDAVYEKELDFDISDLEPQIACPNDVDNVKDISKIDGTSIDQCLIGSCTNGRLSDLKEAAEILKDNEIDDSVRLLILPASREIYKEAMHLGFIDTFIDAGAIICNPGCGPCLGGHMGVLSKGESCISTTNRNFKGRMGDPKSEVYLSSSKVVAASAITGVITNPKDL
;
A
#
# COMPACT_ATOMS: atom_id res chain seq x y z
N MET A 1 -3.44 -27.14 3.49
CA MET A 1 -2.92 -25.88 4.11
C MET A 1 -3.07 -24.75 3.12
N ASN A 2 -3.41 -23.54 3.61
CA ASN A 2 -3.39 -22.32 2.81
C ASN A 2 -1.95 -21.78 2.63
N ILE A 3 -1.77 -20.80 1.75
CA ILE A 3 -0.44 -20.22 1.43
C ILE A 3 0.27 -19.66 2.67
N THR A 4 -0.44 -19.01 3.59
CA THR A 4 0.13 -18.44 4.82
C THR A 4 0.63 -19.53 5.76
N GLU A 5 -0.16 -20.55 6.01
CA GLU A 5 0.24 -21.70 6.84
C GLU A 5 1.50 -22.39 6.28
N LYS A 6 1.57 -22.57 4.96
CA LYS A 6 2.75 -23.17 4.30
C LYS A 6 4.01 -22.32 4.47
N ILE A 7 3.91 -21.01 4.29
CA ILE A 7 5.05 -20.09 4.48
C ILE A 7 5.52 -20.14 5.94
N LEU A 8 4.60 -20.05 6.89
CA LEU A 8 4.92 -20.07 8.31
C LEU A 8 5.46 -21.42 8.77
N SER A 9 4.90 -22.55 8.28
CA SER A 9 5.42 -23.89 8.56
C SER A 9 6.86 -24.07 8.09
N ALA A 10 7.16 -23.60 6.88
CA ALA A 10 8.53 -23.67 6.35
C ALA A 10 9.53 -22.90 7.22
N LYS A 11 9.10 -21.80 7.84
CA LYS A 11 9.94 -20.98 8.74
C LYS A 11 10.01 -21.56 10.15
N ALA A 12 8.95 -22.19 10.64
CA ALA A 12 8.90 -22.84 11.95
C ALA A 12 9.63 -24.18 11.97
N GLY A 13 9.80 -24.83 10.80
CA GLY A 13 10.42 -26.15 10.71
C GLY A 13 9.46 -27.32 11.06
N HIS A 14 8.18 -27.04 11.22
CA HIS A 14 7.10 -28.00 11.42
C HIS A 14 5.78 -27.47 10.85
N GLU A 15 4.81 -28.34 10.70
CA GLU A 15 3.47 -27.95 10.25
C GLU A 15 2.75 -27.18 11.37
N VAL A 16 2.37 -25.93 11.06
CA VAL A 16 1.71 -25.03 12.02
C VAL A 16 0.19 -25.07 11.86
N THR A 17 -0.52 -24.71 12.94
CA THR A 17 -1.98 -24.62 12.95
C THR A 17 -2.44 -23.23 13.39
N PRO A 18 -3.59 -22.72 12.88
CA PRO A 18 -4.13 -21.43 13.32
C PRO A 18 -4.29 -21.35 14.84
N GLY A 19 -3.85 -20.22 15.42
CA GLY A 19 -3.84 -20.01 16.88
C GLY A 19 -2.56 -20.45 17.59
N GLU A 20 -1.70 -21.23 16.94
CA GLU A 20 -0.38 -21.59 17.49
C GLU A 20 0.53 -20.37 17.59
N ILE A 21 1.30 -20.28 18.67
CA ILE A 21 2.33 -19.23 18.82
C ILE A 21 3.68 -19.81 18.40
N ILE A 22 4.27 -19.22 17.38
CA ILE A 22 5.54 -19.64 16.79
C ILE A 22 6.57 -18.50 16.87
N GLU A 23 7.84 -18.83 17.05
CA GLU A 23 8.97 -17.92 16.84
C GLU A 23 9.68 -18.32 15.56
N ILE A 24 9.77 -17.38 14.60
CA ILE A 24 10.33 -17.65 13.27
C ILE A 24 11.34 -16.60 12.84
N PRO A 25 12.30 -16.97 11.97
CA PRO A 25 13.20 -16.00 11.35
C PRO A 25 12.48 -15.07 10.39
N VAL A 26 12.95 -13.83 10.31
CA VAL A 26 12.48 -12.79 9.38
C VAL A 26 13.46 -12.71 8.21
N ASP A 27 12.93 -12.58 6.98
CA ASP A 27 13.74 -12.46 5.77
C ASP A 27 14.09 -11.00 5.44
N LEU A 28 13.19 -10.06 5.79
CA LEU A 28 13.41 -8.62 5.62
C LEU A 28 12.67 -7.85 6.71
N ALA A 29 13.35 -6.87 7.31
CA ALA A 29 12.79 -5.93 8.28
C ALA A 29 12.87 -4.51 7.73
N MET A 30 11.71 -3.86 7.48
CA MET A 30 11.62 -2.53 6.86
C MET A 30 11.17 -1.47 7.88
N SER A 31 11.70 -0.25 7.74
CA SER A 31 11.22 0.94 8.43
C SER A 31 11.38 2.19 7.56
N HIS A 32 10.80 3.29 8.00
CA HIS A 32 10.90 4.57 7.31
C HIS A 32 11.33 5.70 8.26
N ASP A 33 11.58 6.90 7.72
CA ASP A 33 12.09 8.05 8.46
C ASP A 33 11.25 8.47 9.68
N GLY A 34 9.94 8.13 9.69
CA GLY A 34 9.06 8.41 10.84
C GLY A 34 9.11 7.34 11.94
N THR A 35 9.34 6.08 11.60
CA THR A 35 9.31 4.95 12.56
C THR A 35 10.69 4.42 12.95
N SER A 36 11.72 4.69 12.17
CA SER A 36 13.10 4.31 12.50
C SER A 36 13.63 4.98 13.78
N PRO A 37 13.42 6.28 14.07
CA PRO A 37 13.96 6.90 15.27
C PRO A 37 13.50 6.23 16.58
N PRO A 38 12.21 5.95 16.82
CA PRO A 38 11.78 5.23 18.01
C PRO A 38 12.30 3.77 18.05
N ALA A 39 12.43 3.10 16.89
CA ALA A 39 13.03 1.77 16.82
C ALA A 39 14.51 1.80 17.20
N ILE A 40 15.29 2.75 16.70
CA ILE A 40 16.71 2.96 17.04
C ILE A 40 16.88 3.16 18.55
N LYS A 41 16.09 4.07 19.13
CA LYS A 41 16.12 4.35 20.57
C LYS A 41 15.82 3.12 21.42
N THR A 42 15.01 2.21 20.94
CA THR A 42 14.72 0.93 21.63
C THR A 42 15.84 -0.06 21.39
N PHE A 43 16.33 -0.18 20.17
CA PHE A 43 17.41 -1.06 19.77
C PHE A 43 18.70 -0.82 20.58
N GLU A 44 19.12 0.44 20.75
CA GLU A 44 20.31 0.83 21.52
C GLU A 44 20.29 0.37 22.98
N LYS A 45 19.09 0.08 23.55
CA LYS A 45 18.93 -0.49 24.89
C LYS A 45 19.07 -2.01 24.93
N ILE A 46 18.98 -2.68 23.78
CA ILE A 46 18.90 -4.14 23.66
C ILE A 46 20.17 -4.70 23.07
N SER A 47 20.73 -4.02 22.05
CA SER A 47 21.91 -4.47 21.30
C SER A 47 22.72 -3.28 20.81
N ASN A 48 23.96 -3.53 20.48
CA ASN A 48 24.88 -2.59 19.83
C ASN A 48 25.15 -2.94 18.36
N LYS A 49 24.62 -4.10 17.88
CA LYS A 49 24.81 -4.59 16.52
C LYS A 49 23.55 -5.26 16.00
N VAL A 50 23.14 -4.92 14.78
CA VAL A 50 22.03 -5.58 14.10
C VAL A 50 22.40 -7.00 13.69
N TRP A 51 21.37 -7.89 13.60
CA TRP A 51 21.61 -9.31 13.28
C TRP A 51 22.20 -9.49 11.87
N ASP A 52 21.69 -8.73 10.91
CA ASP A 52 22.11 -8.80 9.50
C ASP A 52 21.73 -7.50 8.79
N SER A 53 22.73 -6.69 8.45
CA SER A 53 22.50 -5.39 7.79
C SER A 53 21.95 -5.51 6.37
N GLU A 54 22.09 -6.67 5.71
CA GLU A 54 21.56 -6.90 4.37
C GLU A 54 20.05 -7.25 4.36
N LYS A 55 19.49 -7.54 5.54
CA LYS A 55 18.06 -7.85 5.74
C LYS A 55 17.29 -6.73 6.42
N ILE A 56 17.87 -5.55 6.52
CA ILE A 56 17.21 -4.35 7.04
C ILE A 56 17.12 -3.33 5.90
N ALA A 57 15.92 -2.81 5.67
CA ALA A 57 15.67 -1.72 4.73
C ALA A 57 15.18 -0.48 5.50
N ILE A 58 15.81 0.67 5.26
CA ILE A 58 15.40 1.95 5.83
C ILE A 58 15.12 2.93 4.69
N ILE A 59 13.87 3.39 4.59
CA ILE A 59 13.39 4.20 3.48
C ILE A 59 12.98 5.59 4.00
N PHE A 60 13.52 6.65 3.42
CA PHE A 60 13.06 8.01 3.72
C PHE A 60 12.03 8.42 2.67
N ASP A 61 10.77 8.44 3.07
CA ASP A 61 9.63 8.65 2.17
C ASP A 61 8.46 9.44 2.80
N HIS A 62 8.39 9.55 4.14
CA HIS A 62 7.29 10.21 4.80
C HIS A 62 7.45 11.72 4.89
N ASN A 63 8.67 12.20 5.21
CA ASN A 63 8.99 13.65 5.32
C ASN A 63 10.13 14.03 4.38
N VAL A 64 9.98 13.77 3.08
CA VAL A 64 11.04 14.01 2.10
C VAL A 64 10.55 14.99 1.02
N PRO A 65 11.32 16.09 0.83
CA PRO A 65 12.41 16.60 1.69
C PRO A 65 11.89 16.94 3.10
N ALA A 66 12.78 16.96 4.10
CA ALA A 66 12.36 17.27 5.47
C ALA A 66 11.67 18.63 5.55
N ASN A 67 10.44 18.67 6.06
CA ASN A 67 9.59 19.86 6.11
C ASN A 67 9.68 20.65 7.42
N THR A 68 10.32 20.07 8.42
CA THR A 68 10.54 20.67 9.76
C THR A 68 11.94 20.38 10.27
N ILE A 69 12.41 21.18 11.25
CA ILE A 69 13.68 20.91 11.97
C ILE A 69 13.64 19.51 12.61
N GLY A 70 12.52 19.14 13.25
CA GLY A 70 12.36 17.82 13.87
C GLY A 70 12.47 16.66 12.87
N SER A 71 11.86 16.79 11.69
CA SER A 71 12.00 15.79 10.61
C SER A 71 13.45 15.66 10.15
N ALA A 72 14.17 16.79 10.02
CA ALA A 72 15.58 16.79 9.63
C ALA A 72 16.47 16.12 10.71
N GLU A 73 16.18 16.35 11.99
CA GLU A 73 16.87 15.69 13.13
C GLU A 73 16.59 14.18 13.13
N PHE A 74 15.36 13.74 12.92
CA PHE A 74 15.01 12.34 12.78
C PHE A 74 15.77 11.65 11.65
N GLN A 75 15.81 12.27 10.48
CA GLN A 75 16.58 11.75 9.35
C GLN A 75 18.09 11.71 9.66
N LYS A 76 18.63 12.65 10.45
CA LYS A 76 20.03 12.64 10.88
C LYS A 76 20.32 11.47 11.81
N VAL A 77 19.45 11.19 12.77
CA VAL A 77 19.54 10.01 13.66
C VAL A 77 19.55 8.73 12.83
N CYS A 78 18.63 8.59 11.89
CA CYS A 78 18.58 7.43 11.00
C CYS A 78 19.87 7.26 10.19
N ARG A 79 20.39 8.34 9.57
CA ARG A 79 21.65 8.27 8.79
C ARG A 79 22.85 7.84 9.63
N ASN A 80 22.96 8.30 10.88
CA ASN A 80 24.00 7.87 11.79
C ASN A 80 23.90 6.37 12.06
N PHE A 81 22.71 5.88 12.41
CA PHE A 81 22.46 4.46 12.66
C PHE A 81 22.77 3.59 11.42
N ILE A 82 22.33 4.01 10.24
CA ILE A 82 22.60 3.33 8.97
C ILE A 82 24.12 3.16 8.75
N ASN A 83 24.89 4.23 8.97
CA ASN A 83 26.34 4.20 8.83
C ASN A 83 27.01 3.30 9.89
N GLU A 84 26.61 3.42 11.15
CA GLU A 84 27.14 2.63 12.26
C GLU A 84 26.86 1.14 12.12
N GLN A 85 25.68 0.79 11.59
CA GLN A 85 25.25 -0.61 11.41
C GLN A 85 25.56 -1.16 10.00
N ASN A 86 26.15 -0.38 9.10
CA ASN A 86 26.45 -0.75 7.71
C ASN A 86 25.21 -1.16 6.88
N ILE A 87 24.07 -0.48 7.08
CA ILE A 87 22.81 -0.72 6.33
C ILE A 87 22.82 0.05 5.00
N THR A 88 23.95 0.13 4.32
CA THR A 88 24.12 1.05 3.17
C THR A 88 23.51 0.55 1.87
N LYS A 89 23.34 -0.77 1.70
CA LYS A 89 22.77 -1.35 0.47
C LYS A 89 21.27 -1.11 0.34
N ASN A 90 20.55 -1.14 1.47
CA ASN A 90 19.11 -1.07 1.53
C ASN A 90 18.62 0.25 2.17
N PHE A 91 19.41 1.29 2.05
CA PHE A 91 19.03 2.65 2.42
C PHE A 91 18.61 3.45 1.19
N ILE A 92 17.39 3.97 1.23
CA ILE A 92 16.79 4.76 0.16
C ILE A 92 16.35 6.13 0.69
N HIS A 93 16.71 7.18 -0.03
CA HIS A 93 16.37 8.55 0.32
C HIS A 93 15.74 9.29 -0.87
N GLY A 94 14.43 9.51 -0.82
CA GLY A 94 13.73 10.32 -1.83
C GLY A 94 13.53 9.64 -3.17
N GLU A 95 13.64 8.29 -3.23
CA GLU A 95 13.36 7.54 -4.46
C GLU A 95 11.88 7.18 -4.61
N GLY A 96 11.11 7.23 -3.52
CA GLY A 96 9.69 6.90 -3.51
C GLY A 96 9.23 6.27 -2.22
N ILE A 97 7.96 5.85 -2.21
CA ILE A 97 7.30 5.27 -1.05
C ILE A 97 7.82 3.85 -0.78
N CYS A 98 8.06 3.50 0.48
CA CYS A 98 8.64 2.22 0.89
C CYS A 98 7.94 1.01 0.25
N HIS A 99 6.61 1.01 0.19
CA HIS A 99 5.83 -0.11 -0.37
C HIS A 99 5.89 -0.21 -1.91
N GLN A 100 6.53 0.74 -2.58
CA GLN A 100 6.84 0.70 -4.00
C GLN A 100 8.33 0.43 -4.23
N VAL A 101 9.22 1.15 -3.54
CA VAL A 101 10.66 1.03 -3.81
C VAL A 101 11.27 -0.27 -3.29
N VAL A 102 10.75 -0.85 -2.21
CA VAL A 102 11.26 -2.14 -1.68
C VAL A 102 11.07 -3.29 -2.68
N PRO A 103 9.91 -3.46 -3.34
CA PRO A 103 9.78 -4.37 -4.49
C PRO A 103 10.67 -3.99 -5.69
N GLU A 104 10.78 -2.72 -6.05
CA GLU A 104 11.64 -2.24 -7.15
C GLU A 104 13.12 -2.58 -6.92
N MET A 105 13.58 -2.61 -5.65
CA MET A 105 14.93 -3.04 -5.28
C MET A 105 15.15 -4.55 -5.35
N GLY A 106 14.13 -5.35 -5.66
CA GLY A 106 14.22 -6.81 -5.66
C GLY A 106 14.33 -7.46 -4.28
N LEU A 107 13.88 -6.79 -3.21
CA LEU A 107 13.94 -7.29 -1.84
C LEU A 107 12.75 -8.19 -1.47
N VAL A 108 11.69 -8.17 -2.29
CA VAL A 108 10.47 -8.94 -2.09
C VAL A 108 10.46 -10.18 -2.99
N GLU A 109 10.26 -11.34 -2.39
CA GLU A 109 10.17 -12.62 -3.10
C GLU A 109 9.03 -13.47 -2.50
N PRO A 110 8.42 -14.39 -3.28
CA PRO A 110 7.38 -15.28 -2.75
C PRO A 110 7.96 -16.21 -1.66
N GLY A 111 7.11 -16.60 -0.72
CA GLY A 111 7.50 -17.49 0.38
C GLY A 111 8.39 -16.86 1.45
N LYS A 112 8.69 -15.56 1.36
CA LYS A 112 9.41 -14.81 2.40
C LYS A 112 8.48 -14.34 3.52
N VAL A 113 9.06 -14.13 4.71
CA VAL A 113 8.44 -13.43 5.85
C VAL A 113 9.07 -12.04 5.94
N ILE A 114 8.23 -11.03 5.71
CA ILE A 114 8.65 -9.62 5.69
C ILE A 114 7.88 -8.86 6.78
N VAL A 115 8.60 -8.11 7.60
CA VAL A 115 7.99 -7.27 8.63
C VAL A 115 8.38 -5.81 8.44
N GLY A 116 7.51 -4.90 8.83
CA GLY A 116 7.81 -3.47 8.74
C GLY A 116 7.18 -2.66 9.86
N ALA A 117 7.85 -1.58 10.25
CA ALA A 117 7.26 -0.60 11.16
C ALA A 117 6.31 0.36 10.42
N ASP A 118 5.50 -0.21 9.56
CA ASP A 118 4.40 0.46 8.83
C ASP A 118 3.24 -0.50 8.65
N SER A 119 2.01 -0.02 8.84
CA SER A 119 0.81 -0.85 8.78
C SER A 119 0.55 -1.43 7.38
N HIS A 120 0.95 -0.71 6.30
CA HIS A 120 0.75 -1.17 4.92
C HIS A 120 1.85 -2.11 4.41
N THR A 121 2.71 -2.63 5.29
CA THR A 121 3.68 -3.69 4.95
C THR A 121 3.01 -4.92 4.34
N CYS A 122 1.72 -5.16 4.60
CA CYS A 122 0.91 -6.19 3.95
C CYS A 122 0.87 -6.09 2.41
N THR A 123 1.24 -4.95 1.82
CA THR A 123 1.37 -4.77 0.36
C THR A 123 2.20 -5.86 -0.31
N TYR A 124 3.24 -6.36 0.35
CA TYR A 124 4.13 -7.35 -0.26
C TYR A 124 3.52 -8.75 -0.40
N GLY A 125 2.33 -8.97 0.18
CA GLY A 125 1.53 -10.18 -0.09
C GLY A 125 1.06 -10.28 -1.55
N ALA A 126 1.04 -9.17 -2.28
CA ALA A 126 0.82 -9.14 -3.74
C ALA A 126 1.86 -9.98 -4.52
N PHE A 127 3.03 -10.17 -3.93
CA PHE A 127 4.15 -10.93 -4.47
C PHE A 127 4.26 -12.35 -3.88
N GLY A 128 3.26 -12.80 -3.11
CA GLY A 128 3.24 -14.11 -2.46
C GLY A 128 4.12 -14.21 -1.21
N ALA A 129 4.44 -13.10 -0.56
CA ALA A 129 5.14 -13.06 0.71
C ALA A 129 4.15 -12.97 1.89
N PHE A 130 4.43 -13.64 3.00
CA PHE A 130 3.77 -13.30 4.26
C PHE A 130 4.37 -12.01 4.79
N SER A 131 3.61 -10.93 4.72
CA SER A 131 4.12 -9.60 5.07
C SER A 131 3.15 -8.85 5.98
N THR A 132 3.69 -8.21 7.03
CA THR A 132 2.84 -7.60 8.06
C THR A 132 3.51 -6.42 8.76
N GLY A 133 2.67 -5.46 9.15
CA GLY A 133 3.08 -4.34 10.01
C GLY A 133 3.27 -4.76 11.47
N MET A 134 4.20 -4.08 12.14
CA MET A 134 4.45 -4.22 13.60
C MET A 134 4.85 -2.88 14.22
N GLY A 135 4.84 -2.82 15.54
CA GLY A 135 5.31 -1.64 16.26
C GLY A 135 6.81 -1.41 16.11
N ALA A 136 7.24 -0.16 16.21
CA ALA A 136 8.67 0.19 16.16
C ALA A 136 9.51 -0.51 17.26
N THR A 137 8.91 -0.75 18.43
CA THR A 137 9.55 -1.49 19.55
C THR A 137 9.79 -2.96 19.16
N ASP A 138 8.82 -3.62 18.55
CA ASP A 138 8.94 -5.00 18.10
C ASP A 138 9.95 -5.11 16.95
N LEU A 139 9.97 -4.14 16.04
CA LEU A 139 10.95 -4.08 14.97
C LEU A 139 12.39 -3.97 15.52
N ALA A 140 12.60 -3.21 16.60
CA ALA A 140 13.90 -3.13 17.26
C ALA A 140 14.39 -4.50 17.78
N MET A 141 13.48 -5.35 18.27
CA MET A 141 13.79 -6.73 18.66
C MET A 141 14.17 -7.57 17.43
N VAL A 142 13.46 -7.40 16.31
CA VAL A 142 13.82 -8.06 15.04
C VAL A 142 15.21 -7.61 14.59
N TRP A 143 15.53 -6.34 14.66
CA TRP A 143 16.88 -5.84 14.31
C TRP A 143 17.98 -6.45 15.16
N ALA A 144 17.71 -6.74 16.44
CA ALA A 144 18.67 -7.36 17.33
C ALA A 144 18.80 -8.87 17.14
N THR A 145 17.72 -9.57 16.81
CA THR A 145 17.66 -11.05 16.88
C THR A 145 17.45 -11.75 15.54
N GLY A 146 16.93 -11.05 14.53
CA GLY A 146 16.51 -11.62 13.24
C GLY A 146 15.26 -12.47 13.30
N LYS A 147 14.53 -12.43 14.42
CA LYS A 147 13.35 -13.27 14.66
C LYS A 147 12.21 -12.46 15.27
N THR A 148 11.01 -12.99 15.11
CA THR A 148 9.83 -12.50 15.82
C THR A 148 8.85 -13.63 16.07
N TRP A 149 7.92 -13.42 16.99
CA TRP A 149 6.84 -14.36 17.25
C TRP A 149 5.55 -13.93 16.54
N PHE A 150 4.78 -14.92 16.14
CA PHE A 150 3.42 -14.73 15.62
C PHE A 150 2.49 -15.76 16.28
N MET A 151 1.25 -15.33 16.50
CA MET A 151 0.14 -16.27 16.54
C MET A 151 -0.22 -16.55 15.08
N VAL A 152 -0.23 -17.82 14.66
CA VAL A 152 -0.59 -18.21 13.29
C VAL A 152 -2.01 -17.70 13.00
N PRO A 153 -2.19 -16.79 12.02
CA PRO A 153 -3.52 -16.25 11.74
C PRO A 153 -4.43 -17.30 11.07
N GLN A 154 -5.71 -17.27 11.41
CA GLN A 154 -6.72 -17.92 10.57
C GLN A 154 -6.78 -17.20 9.21
N ALA A 155 -7.20 -17.90 8.16
CA ALA A 155 -7.35 -17.33 6.83
C ALA A 155 -8.81 -17.17 6.44
N ILE A 156 -9.13 -16.04 5.80
CA ILE A 156 -10.37 -15.79 5.08
C ILE A 156 -10.04 -15.84 3.59
N LYS A 157 -10.76 -16.66 2.83
CA LYS A 157 -10.66 -16.68 1.38
C LYS A 157 -11.65 -15.68 0.79
N ILE A 158 -11.14 -14.79 -0.06
CA ILE A 158 -11.93 -13.77 -0.76
C ILE A 158 -11.81 -14.06 -2.26
N ASN A 159 -12.86 -14.66 -2.80
CA ASN A 159 -12.96 -15.04 -4.20
C ASN A 159 -13.61 -13.91 -5.00
N VAL A 160 -12.89 -13.36 -5.99
CA VAL A 160 -13.37 -12.26 -6.84
C VAL A 160 -13.53 -12.76 -8.27
N THR A 161 -14.74 -12.64 -8.79
CA THR A 161 -15.12 -13.06 -10.16
C THR A 161 -15.73 -11.90 -10.93
N GLY A 162 -15.84 -12.06 -12.24
CA GLY A 162 -16.36 -11.01 -13.14
C GLY A 162 -15.23 -10.24 -13.82
N LYS A 163 -15.61 -9.51 -14.87
CA LYS A 163 -14.68 -8.67 -15.64
C LYS A 163 -14.75 -7.23 -15.19
N LEU A 164 -13.59 -6.59 -15.06
CA LEU A 164 -13.50 -5.14 -14.89
C LEU A 164 -14.13 -4.44 -16.09
N ASN A 165 -15.09 -3.56 -15.84
CA ASN A 165 -15.55 -2.63 -16.86
C ASN A 165 -14.58 -1.44 -16.96
N GLU A 166 -14.75 -0.59 -17.97
CA GLU A 166 -13.85 0.51 -18.31
C GLU A 166 -13.61 1.50 -17.15
N TYR A 167 -14.61 1.68 -16.27
CA TYR A 167 -14.56 2.69 -15.20
C TYR A 167 -14.18 2.11 -13.83
N ILE A 168 -13.99 0.79 -13.73
CA ILE A 168 -13.65 0.10 -12.48
C ILE A 168 -12.16 -0.19 -12.41
N ALA A 169 -11.57 0.14 -11.28
CA ALA A 169 -10.18 -0.14 -10.94
C ALA A 169 -10.07 -1.12 -9.76
N PRO A 170 -8.91 -1.73 -9.50
CA PRO A 170 -8.68 -2.57 -8.32
C PRO A 170 -9.03 -1.87 -6.99
N LYS A 171 -8.93 -0.53 -6.96
CA LYS A 171 -9.35 0.29 -5.81
C LYS A 171 -10.84 0.14 -5.52
N ASP A 172 -11.69 0.13 -6.54
CA ASP A 172 -13.13 -0.01 -6.35
C ASP A 172 -13.47 -1.40 -5.81
N ILE A 173 -12.76 -2.45 -6.26
CA ILE A 173 -12.93 -3.81 -5.76
C ILE A 173 -12.61 -3.88 -4.27
N ILE A 174 -11.44 -3.39 -3.85
CA ILE A 174 -11.04 -3.48 -2.45
C ILE A 174 -11.92 -2.61 -1.54
N LEU A 175 -12.37 -1.44 -1.99
CA LEU A 175 -13.32 -0.63 -1.24
C LEU A 175 -14.66 -1.36 -1.08
N ASN A 176 -15.19 -1.98 -2.13
CA ASN A 176 -16.40 -2.80 -2.06
C ASN A 176 -16.24 -3.95 -1.05
N ILE A 177 -15.12 -4.65 -1.07
CA ILE A 177 -14.82 -5.73 -0.12
C ILE A 177 -14.79 -5.18 1.32
N ILE A 178 -14.07 -4.07 1.56
CA ILE A 178 -13.98 -3.45 2.90
C ILE A 178 -15.37 -3.00 3.38
N GLY A 179 -16.18 -2.39 2.51
CA GLY A 179 -17.54 -1.97 2.84
C GLY A 179 -18.45 -3.13 3.26
N ASN A 180 -18.23 -4.33 2.70
CA ASN A 180 -19.01 -5.54 3.04
C ASN A 180 -18.43 -6.32 4.24
N VAL A 181 -17.11 -6.31 4.40
CA VAL A 181 -16.41 -7.05 5.48
C VAL A 181 -16.38 -6.23 6.78
N GLY A 182 -16.28 -4.90 6.67
CA GLY A 182 -16.12 -3.96 7.77
C GLY A 182 -14.68 -3.84 8.28
N ILE A 183 -14.36 -2.72 8.96
CA ILE A 183 -12.99 -2.40 9.46
C ILE A 183 -12.42 -3.42 10.46
N ALA A 184 -13.25 -4.27 11.07
CA ALA A 184 -12.85 -5.29 12.04
C ALA A 184 -13.12 -6.72 11.56
N GLY A 185 -13.66 -6.92 10.34
CA GLY A 185 -14.15 -8.22 9.89
C GLY A 185 -13.06 -9.26 9.64
N ALA A 186 -11.82 -8.81 9.40
CA ALA A 186 -10.65 -9.67 9.22
C ALA A 186 -9.60 -9.50 10.34
N THR A 187 -10.00 -9.03 11.52
CA THR A 187 -9.07 -8.73 12.62
C THR A 187 -8.12 -9.90 12.90
N TYR A 188 -6.82 -9.63 12.77
CA TYR A 188 -5.73 -10.59 12.95
C TYR A 188 -5.79 -11.83 12.03
N LYS A 189 -6.48 -11.78 10.91
CA LYS A 189 -6.59 -12.88 9.94
C LYS A 189 -5.76 -12.60 8.70
N THR A 190 -5.45 -13.64 7.94
CA THR A 190 -4.97 -13.48 6.57
C THR A 190 -6.17 -13.32 5.64
N ALA A 191 -6.16 -12.31 4.81
CA ALA A 191 -7.05 -12.18 3.67
C ALA A 191 -6.35 -12.77 2.42
N GLU A 192 -6.77 -13.95 2.00
CA GLU A 192 -6.27 -14.59 0.78
C GLU A 192 -7.21 -14.26 -0.38
N PHE A 193 -6.75 -13.42 -1.30
CA PHE A 193 -7.51 -13.02 -2.47
C PHE A 193 -7.30 -14.01 -3.61
N THR A 194 -8.39 -14.50 -4.18
CA THR A 194 -8.43 -15.55 -5.20
C THR A 194 -9.48 -15.23 -6.27
N GLY A 195 -9.61 -16.09 -7.28
CA GLY A 195 -10.62 -16.00 -8.32
C GLY A 195 -10.11 -15.44 -9.63
N GLU A 196 -10.93 -15.57 -10.68
CA GLU A 196 -10.54 -15.25 -12.05
C GLU A 196 -10.07 -13.79 -12.20
N THR A 197 -10.74 -12.85 -11.53
CA THR A 197 -10.37 -11.44 -11.56
C THR A 197 -8.97 -11.23 -10.98
N ILE A 198 -8.66 -11.89 -9.86
CA ILE A 198 -7.35 -11.79 -9.20
C ILE A 198 -6.25 -12.48 -10.02
N GLU A 199 -6.53 -13.63 -10.63
CA GLU A 199 -5.58 -14.34 -11.48
C GLU A 199 -5.14 -13.50 -12.69
N ASN A 200 -6.07 -12.72 -13.26
CA ASN A 200 -5.83 -11.84 -14.40
C ASN A 200 -5.39 -10.42 -14.02
N MET A 201 -5.30 -10.12 -12.71
CA MET A 201 -4.90 -8.80 -12.22
C MET A 201 -3.37 -8.63 -12.28
N GLY A 202 -2.92 -7.50 -12.85
CA GLY A 202 -1.51 -7.11 -12.90
C GLY A 202 -0.91 -6.75 -11.54
N VAL A 203 0.42 -6.65 -11.49
CA VAL A 203 1.20 -6.40 -10.27
C VAL A 203 0.69 -5.19 -9.48
N GLU A 204 0.38 -4.09 -10.16
CA GLU A 204 -0.02 -2.82 -9.53
C GLU A 204 -1.37 -2.93 -8.84
N GLY A 205 -2.35 -3.56 -9.50
CA GLY A 205 -3.67 -3.81 -8.91
C GLY A 205 -3.61 -4.75 -7.71
N ARG A 206 -2.81 -5.82 -7.80
CA ARG A 206 -2.56 -6.74 -6.69
C ARG A 206 -1.96 -6.02 -5.48
N ALA A 207 -1.01 -5.11 -5.73
CA ALA A 207 -0.42 -4.30 -4.68
C ALA A 207 -1.45 -3.38 -4.00
N THR A 208 -2.37 -2.77 -4.77
CA THR A 208 -3.49 -1.98 -4.23
C THR A 208 -4.40 -2.81 -3.32
N MET A 209 -4.79 -4.01 -3.76
CA MET A 209 -5.64 -4.92 -2.99
C MET A 209 -4.98 -5.34 -1.67
N CYS A 210 -3.74 -5.85 -1.73
CA CYS A 210 -3.01 -6.28 -0.55
C CYS A 210 -2.67 -5.12 0.39
N ASN A 211 -2.37 -3.92 -0.15
CA ASN A 211 -2.12 -2.72 0.64
C ASN A 211 -3.29 -2.40 1.56
N MET A 212 -4.51 -2.46 1.07
CA MET A 212 -5.70 -2.10 1.81
C MET A 212 -6.29 -3.24 2.66
N ALA A 213 -5.72 -4.43 2.65
CA ALA A 213 -6.19 -5.53 3.50
C ALA A 213 -6.16 -5.17 5.00
N ILE A 214 -5.20 -4.34 5.44
CA ILE A 214 -5.13 -3.86 6.81
C ILE A 214 -6.35 -3.01 7.21
N GLU A 215 -7.03 -2.36 6.26
CA GLU A 215 -8.18 -1.51 6.54
C GLU A 215 -9.45 -2.30 6.91
N MET A 216 -9.46 -3.62 6.71
CA MET A 216 -10.47 -4.53 7.30
C MET A 216 -9.93 -5.29 8.52
N GLY A 217 -8.78 -4.87 9.09
CA GLY A 217 -8.15 -5.45 10.26
C GLY A 217 -7.24 -6.65 9.98
N ALA A 218 -6.99 -7.00 8.72
CA ALA A 218 -6.20 -8.16 8.36
C ALA A 218 -4.73 -8.01 8.81
N LYS A 219 -4.16 -9.10 9.31
CA LYS A 219 -2.73 -9.19 9.64
C LYS A 219 -1.88 -9.22 8.37
N ASN A 220 -2.40 -9.84 7.31
CA ASN A 220 -1.77 -9.96 6.00
C ASN A 220 -2.83 -10.04 4.91
N GLY A 221 -2.60 -9.37 3.79
CA GLY A 221 -3.30 -9.64 2.53
C GLY A 221 -2.36 -10.39 1.62
N ILE A 222 -2.77 -11.50 1.01
CA ILE A 222 -1.87 -12.32 0.20
C ILE A 222 -2.57 -12.85 -1.06
N MET A 223 -1.79 -13.02 -2.11
CA MET A 223 -2.21 -13.61 -3.39
C MET A 223 -1.17 -14.60 -3.86
N GLU A 224 -1.60 -15.71 -4.44
CA GLU A 224 -0.69 -16.59 -5.17
C GLU A 224 -0.06 -15.83 -6.35
N PRO A 225 1.27 -15.89 -6.53
CA PRO A 225 1.91 -15.19 -7.65
C PRO A 225 1.44 -15.77 -9.00
N ASN A 226 0.95 -14.90 -9.88
CA ASN A 226 0.69 -15.23 -11.28
C ASN A 226 1.96 -15.03 -12.13
N ASN A 227 1.89 -15.36 -13.43
CA ASN A 227 3.04 -15.27 -14.32
C ASN A 227 3.63 -13.86 -14.42
N GLU A 228 2.79 -12.80 -14.39
CA GLU A 228 3.24 -11.41 -14.46
C GLU A 228 4.04 -11.03 -13.20
N VAL A 229 3.54 -11.41 -12.03
CA VAL A 229 4.25 -11.20 -10.75
C VAL A 229 5.59 -11.94 -10.74
N ILE A 230 5.62 -13.20 -11.20
CA ILE A 230 6.85 -14.00 -11.26
C ILE A 230 7.87 -13.32 -12.20
N GLN A 231 7.45 -12.87 -13.38
CA GLN A 231 8.32 -12.15 -14.32
C GLN A 231 8.86 -10.85 -13.73
N TYR A 232 8.00 -10.06 -13.07
CA TYR A 232 8.41 -8.85 -12.36
C TYR A 232 9.49 -9.13 -11.31
N ILE A 233 9.28 -10.15 -10.47
CA ILE A 233 10.27 -10.53 -9.44
C ILE A 233 11.57 -10.99 -10.07
N CYS A 234 11.52 -11.84 -11.11
CA CYS A 234 12.71 -12.29 -11.82
C CYS A 234 13.51 -11.10 -12.39
N GLN A 235 12.82 -10.12 -12.97
CA GLN A 235 13.47 -8.92 -13.50
C GLN A 235 14.12 -8.08 -12.39
N LYS A 236 13.43 -7.84 -11.26
CA LYS A 236 13.94 -7.01 -10.18
C LYS A 236 15.03 -7.68 -9.34
N THR A 237 14.99 -9.01 -9.20
CA THR A 237 15.98 -9.77 -8.42
C THR A 237 17.15 -10.31 -9.26
N ASN A 238 17.06 -10.29 -10.61
CA ASN A 238 17.94 -10.97 -11.54
C ASN A 238 18.01 -12.50 -11.30
N LYS A 239 16.95 -13.11 -10.75
CA LYS A 239 16.80 -14.54 -10.52
C LYS A 239 16.00 -15.19 -11.65
N LYS A 240 16.20 -16.50 -11.83
CA LYS A 240 15.31 -17.34 -12.64
C LYS A 240 14.11 -17.77 -11.80
N GLU A 241 12.99 -18.08 -12.45
CA GLU A 241 11.80 -18.59 -11.77
C GLU A 241 12.10 -19.84 -10.90
N SER A 242 12.96 -20.74 -11.39
CA SER A 242 13.39 -21.96 -10.67
C SER A 242 14.15 -21.69 -9.35
N GLU A 243 14.59 -20.45 -9.13
CA GLU A 243 15.27 -20.01 -7.90
C GLU A 243 14.32 -19.36 -6.89
N LEU A 244 13.05 -19.14 -7.30
CA LEU A 244 12.04 -18.56 -6.44
C LEU A 244 11.28 -19.64 -5.65
N ASN A 245 10.97 -19.35 -4.39
CA ASN A 245 10.15 -20.25 -3.57
C ASN A 245 8.65 -19.91 -3.76
N ILE A 246 8.07 -20.35 -4.87
CA ILE A 246 6.66 -20.09 -5.17
C ILE A 246 5.78 -21.02 -4.33
N VAL A 247 5.03 -20.44 -3.40
CA VAL A 247 4.11 -21.17 -2.52
C VAL A 247 2.68 -20.95 -2.99
N ARG A 248 1.87 -22.02 -2.98
CA ARG A 248 0.45 -22.02 -3.35
C ARG A 248 -0.37 -22.76 -2.31
N SER A 249 -1.63 -22.38 -2.15
CA SER A 249 -2.59 -23.08 -1.29
C SER A 249 -2.90 -24.48 -1.83
N ASP A 250 -3.17 -25.42 -0.94
CA ASP A 250 -3.68 -26.73 -1.35
C ASP A 250 -5.14 -26.62 -1.81
N LYS A 251 -5.56 -27.49 -2.71
CA LYS A 251 -6.95 -27.50 -3.21
C LYS A 251 -7.99 -27.75 -2.12
N ASP A 252 -7.57 -28.42 -1.07
CA ASP A 252 -8.37 -28.78 0.12
C ASP A 252 -8.00 -27.92 1.35
N ALA A 253 -7.36 -26.75 1.10
CA ALA A 253 -7.04 -25.80 2.16
C ALA A 253 -8.32 -25.37 2.92
N VAL A 254 -8.19 -25.30 4.24
CA VAL A 254 -9.32 -24.91 5.11
C VAL A 254 -9.23 -23.43 5.42
N TYR A 255 -10.37 -22.75 5.29
CA TYR A 255 -10.53 -21.34 5.62
C TYR A 255 -11.59 -21.18 6.71
N GLU A 256 -11.43 -20.18 7.57
CA GLU A 256 -12.46 -19.85 8.57
C GLU A 256 -13.74 -19.36 7.89
N LYS A 257 -13.59 -18.63 6.79
CA LYS A 257 -14.68 -18.07 6.00
C LYS A 257 -14.28 -17.97 4.54
N GLU A 258 -15.21 -18.27 3.66
CA GLU A 258 -15.09 -18.00 2.23
C GLU A 258 -16.12 -16.95 1.84
N LEU A 259 -15.69 -15.93 1.09
CA LEU A 259 -16.50 -14.81 0.62
C LEU A 259 -16.38 -14.71 -0.88
N ASP A 260 -17.52 -14.61 -1.56
CA ASP A 260 -17.60 -14.45 -3.01
C ASP A 260 -18.05 -13.05 -3.37
N PHE A 261 -17.33 -12.42 -4.29
CA PHE A 261 -17.64 -11.10 -4.84
C PHE A 261 -17.68 -11.18 -6.36
N ASP A 262 -18.85 -10.95 -6.94
CA ASP A 262 -19.01 -10.75 -8.38
C ASP A 262 -18.98 -9.25 -8.68
N ILE A 263 -18.01 -8.83 -9.48
CA ILE A 263 -17.80 -7.41 -9.83
C ILE A 263 -18.39 -7.02 -11.19
N SER A 264 -19.16 -7.88 -11.82
CA SER A 264 -19.66 -7.67 -13.19
C SER A 264 -20.50 -6.38 -13.31
N ASP A 265 -21.27 -6.05 -12.27
CA ASP A 265 -22.16 -4.87 -12.22
C ASP A 265 -21.66 -3.82 -11.21
N LEU A 266 -20.38 -3.89 -10.79
CA LEU A 266 -19.83 -2.95 -9.82
C LEU A 266 -19.78 -1.53 -10.41
N GLU A 267 -20.31 -0.56 -9.65
CA GLU A 267 -20.10 0.86 -9.91
C GLU A 267 -18.79 1.35 -9.25
N PRO A 268 -18.22 2.49 -9.67
CA PRO A 268 -17.15 3.13 -8.93
C PRO A 268 -17.53 3.34 -7.45
N GLN A 269 -16.61 3.02 -6.56
CA GLN A 269 -16.84 3.00 -5.12
C GLN A 269 -16.21 4.21 -4.42
N ILE A 270 -16.93 4.74 -3.45
CA ILE A 270 -16.46 5.87 -2.63
C ILE A 270 -16.51 5.47 -1.15
N ALA A 271 -15.37 5.48 -0.46
CA ALA A 271 -15.37 5.45 0.99
C ALA A 271 -15.61 6.87 1.52
N CYS A 272 -16.78 7.09 2.11
CA CYS A 272 -17.18 8.37 2.70
C CYS A 272 -16.48 8.62 4.04
N PRO A 273 -16.34 9.88 4.48
CA PRO A 273 -15.82 10.21 5.80
C PRO A 273 -16.63 9.55 6.94
N ASN A 274 -16.06 9.14 8.07
CA ASN A 274 -14.64 9.17 8.51
C ASN A 274 -14.11 7.74 8.73
N ASP A 275 -14.70 6.75 8.07
CA ASP A 275 -14.35 5.33 8.17
C ASP A 275 -14.21 4.73 6.78
N VAL A 276 -13.21 3.86 6.60
CA VAL A 276 -12.90 3.28 5.27
C VAL A 276 -14.00 2.31 4.81
N ASP A 277 -14.76 1.72 5.72
CA ASP A 277 -15.89 0.84 5.41
C ASP A 277 -17.22 1.56 5.18
N ASN A 278 -17.26 2.90 5.32
CA ASN A 278 -18.43 3.69 4.93
C ASN A 278 -18.50 3.85 3.40
N VAL A 279 -18.53 2.72 2.71
CA VAL A 279 -18.48 2.65 1.25
C VAL A 279 -19.85 2.77 0.62
N LYS A 280 -19.93 3.53 -0.47
CA LYS A 280 -21.15 3.72 -1.28
C LYS A 280 -20.81 3.69 -2.76
N ASP A 281 -21.77 3.25 -3.57
CA ASP A 281 -21.72 3.45 -5.00
C ASP A 281 -21.71 4.95 -5.33
N ILE A 282 -20.97 5.35 -6.34
CA ILE A 282 -20.82 6.76 -6.71
C ILE A 282 -22.18 7.42 -7.01
N SER A 283 -23.12 6.69 -7.61
CA SER A 283 -24.48 7.16 -7.93
C SER A 283 -25.27 7.67 -6.70
N LYS A 284 -24.83 7.34 -5.47
CA LYS A 284 -25.47 7.77 -4.20
C LYS A 284 -24.93 9.07 -3.62
N ILE A 285 -23.76 9.54 -4.10
CA ILE A 285 -23.05 10.70 -3.53
C ILE A 285 -22.49 11.66 -4.60
N ASP A 286 -22.79 11.41 -5.86
CA ASP A 286 -22.43 12.29 -6.96
C ASP A 286 -22.89 13.74 -6.71
N GLY A 287 -22.07 14.72 -7.11
CA GLY A 287 -22.33 16.15 -6.90
C GLY A 287 -21.87 16.73 -5.55
N THR A 288 -21.20 15.97 -4.69
CA THR A 288 -20.60 16.49 -3.45
C THR A 288 -19.39 17.39 -3.78
N SER A 289 -19.38 18.64 -3.29
CA SER A 289 -18.28 19.61 -3.54
C SER A 289 -16.96 19.19 -2.95
N ILE A 290 -15.87 19.46 -3.68
CA ILE A 290 -14.50 19.08 -3.36
C ILE A 290 -13.57 20.29 -3.48
N ASP A 291 -12.71 20.52 -2.48
CA ASP A 291 -11.69 21.58 -2.46
C ASP A 291 -10.32 21.06 -2.90
N GLN A 292 -10.06 19.75 -2.70
CA GLN A 292 -8.78 19.13 -3.05
C GLN A 292 -8.98 17.73 -3.62
N CYS A 293 -8.20 17.42 -4.64
CA CYS A 293 -8.05 16.08 -5.20
C CYS A 293 -6.62 15.60 -5.01
N LEU A 294 -6.44 14.30 -4.70
CA LEU A 294 -5.12 13.71 -4.53
C LEU A 294 -5.03 12.36 -5.25
N ILE A 295 -4.11 12.27 -6.20
CA ILE A 295 -3.77 11.01 -6.87
C ILE A 295 -2.35 10.62 -6.48
N GLY A 296 -2.19 9.47 -5.82
CA GLY A 296 -0.88 9.04 -5.34
C GLY A 296 -0.95 8.09 -4.15
N SER A 297 0.10 8.06 -3.37
CA SER A 297 0.35 7.19 -2.22
C SER A 297 0.83 5.76 -2.59
N CYS A 298 1.12 4.97 -1.55
CA CYS A 298 1.48 3.55 -1.72
C CYS A 298 0.35 2.69 -2.27
N THR A 299 -0.88 3.20 -2.26
CA THR A 299 -2.06 2.50 -2.76
C THR A 299 -2.21 2.70 -4.27
N ASN A 300 -2.28 3.95 -4.74
CA ASN A 300 -2.61 4.29 -6.12
C ASN A 300 -1.79 5.50 -6.63
N GLY A 301 -0.47 5.35 -6.68
CA GLY A 301 0.47 6.29 -7.32
C GLY A 301 1.35 5.59 -8.35
N ARG A 302 0.92 4.41 -8.84
CA ARG A 302 1.64 3.59 -9.81
C ARG A 302 1.36 4.05 -11.23
N LEU A 303 2.06 3.46 -12.19
CA LEU A 303 1.99 3.90 -13.57
C LEU A 303 0.58 3.74 -14.18
N SER A 304 -0.13 2.66 -13.85
CA SER A 304 -1.52 2.47 -14.28
C SER A 304 -2.47 3.54 -13.72
N ASP A 305 -2.29 3.92 -12.44
CA ASP A 305 -3.09 4.96 -11.80
C ASP A 305 -2.88 6.33 -12.47
N LEU A 306 -1.61 6.66 -12.75
CA LEU A 306 -1.25 7.89 -13.44
C LEU A 306 -1.76 7.91 -14.89
N LYS A 307 -1.70 6.77 -15.59
CA LYS A 307 -2.26 6.61 -16.93
C LYS A 307 -3.76 6.87 -16.94
N GLU A 308 -4.50 6.20 -16.04
CA GLU A 308 -5.95 6.36 -15.92
C GLU A 308 -6.35 7.82 -15.65
N ALA A 309 -5.60 8.51 -14.78
CA ALA A 309 -5.83 9.91 -14.49
C ALA A 309 -5.49 10.82 -15.69
N ALA A 310 -4.39 10.54 -16.39
CA ALA A 310 -3.97 11.31 -17.56
C ALA A 310 -4.96 11.15 -18.73
N GLU A 311 -5.55 9.97 -18.92
CA GLU A 311 -6.57 9.73 -19.93
C GLU A 311 -7.84 10.58 -19.69
N ILE A 312 -8.25 10.77 -18.43
CA ILE A 312 -9.39 11.61 -18.05
C ILE A 312 -9.05 13.10 -18.14
N LEU A 313 -7.86 13.51 -17.71
CA LEU A 313 -7.45 14.91 -17.67
C LEU A 313 -7.02 15.46 -19.04
N LYS A 314 -6.79 14.57 -20.02
CA LYS A 314 -6.35 14.99 -21.35
C LYS A 314 -7.36 15.94 -21.99
N ASP A 315 -6.86 17.08 -22.46
CA ASP A 315 -7.65 18.16 -23.10
C ASP A 315 -8.73 18.78 -22.19
N ASN A 316 -8.62 18.58 -20.86
CA ASN A 316 -9.50 19.15 -19.84
C ASN A 316 -8.67 20.01 -18.87
N GLU A 317 -9.32 21.03 -18.29
CA GLU A 317 -8.76 21.86 -17.23
C GLU A 317 -9.40 21.50 -15.86
N ILE A 318 -8.61 21.59 -14.80
CA ILE A 318 -9.10 21.42 -13.42
C ILE A 318 -9.95 22.61 -13.04
N ASP A 319 -11.05 22.41 -12.33
CA ASP A 319 -11.91 23.47 -11.81
C ASP A 319 -11.10 24.45 -10.94
N ASP A 320 -11.31 25.75 -11.14
CA ASP A 320 -10.57 26.83 -10.45
C ASP A 320 -10.66 26.76 -8.91
N SER A 321 -11.67 26.11 -8.36
CA SER A 321 -11.85 25.92 -6.91
C SER A 321 -11.07 24.73 -6.34
N VAL A 322 -10.51 23.85 -7.19
CA VAL A 322 -9.91 22.58 -6.80
C VAL A 322 -8.38 22.62 -6.89
N ARG A 323 -7.72 22.07 -5.89
CA ARG A 323 -6.27 21.76 -5.94
C ARG A 323 -6.09 20.27 -6.27
N LEU A 324 -5.58 19.93 -7.44
CA LEU A 324 -5.19 18.53 -7.74
C LEU A 324 -3.71 18.30 -7.46
N LEU A 325 -3.41 17.37 -6.56
CA LEU A 325 -2.06 16.93 -6.23
C LEU A 325 -1.79 15.58 -6.87
N ILE A 326 -0.66 15.47 -7.60
CA ILE A 326 -0.18 14.22 -8.20
C ILE A 326 1.11 13.78 -7.52
N LEU A 327 1.12 12.58 -6.93
CA LEU A 327 2.29 12.01 -6.26
C LEU A 327 2.62 10.64 -6.88
N PRO A 328 3.55 10.55 -7.82
CA PRO A 328 4.06 9.28 -8.30
C PRO A 328 4.63 8.45 -7.15
N ALA A 329 4.42 7.12 -7.15
CA ALA A 329 4.83 6.27 -6.04
C ALA A 329 6.36 6.10 -5.94
N SER A 330 7.08 6.26 -7.05
CA SER A 330 8.56 6.22 -7.06
C SER A 330 9.14 7.12 -8.15
N ARG A 331 10.46 7.34 -8.06
CA ARG A 331 11.21 8.04 -9.10
C ARG A 331 11.24 7.28 -10.42
N GLU A 332 11.24 5.95 -10.38
CA GLU A 332 11.16 5.10 -11.57
C GLU A 332 9.84 5.35 -12.29
N ILE A 333 8.72 5.28 -11.57
CA ILE A 333 7.38 5.60 -12.08
C ILE A 333 7.28 7.04 -12.59
N TYR A 334 7.83 8.01 -11.84
CA TYR A 334 7.81 9.41 -12.26
C TYR A 334 8.51 9.60 -13.61
N LYS A 335 9.69 9.00 -13.78
CA LYS A 335 10.44 9.07 -15.06
C LYS A 335 9.66 8.43 -16.20
N GLU A 336 9.05 7.28 -15.96
CA GLU A 336 8.25 6.61 -16.99
C GLU A 336 7.01 7.42 -17.35
N ALA A 337 6.31 7.99 -16.37
CA ALA A 337 5.18 8.91 -16.60
C ALA A 337 5.58 10.16 -17.39
N MET A 338 6.80 10.68 -17.18
CA MET A 338 7.36 11.77 -18.01
C MET A 338 7.58 11.31 -19.46
N HIS A 339 8.20 10.15 -19.66
CA HIS A 339 8.45 9.63 -21.00
C HIS A 339 7.18 9.36 -21.79
N LEU A 340 6.09 8.96 -21.10
CA LEU A 340 4.78 8.71 -21.70
C LEU A 340 3.93 10.01 -21.87
N GLY A 341 4.42 11.16 -21.43
CA GLY A 341 3.73 12.46 -21.55
C GLY A 341 2.64 12.69 -20.50
N PHE A 342 2.47 11.81 -19.50
CA PHE A 342 1.44 11.97 -18.48
C PHE A 342 1.69 13.20 -17.60
N ILE A 343 2.96 13.49 -17.30
CA ILE A 343 3.33 14.67 -16.49
C ILE A 343 2.99 15.97 -17.21
N ASP A 344 3.24 16.04 -18.52
CA ASP A 344 2.86 17.21 -19.34
C ASP A 344 1.33 17.39 -19.31
N THR A 345 0.55 16.31 -19.51
CA THR A 345 -0.92 16.33 -19.40
C THR A 345 -1.40 16.88 -18.06
N PHE A 346 -0.77 16.45 -16.94
CA PHE A 346 -1.15 16.93 -15.61
C PHE A 346 -0.84 18.42 -15.42
N ILE A 347 0.31 18.87 -15.91
CA ILE A 347 0.71 20.30 -15.83
C ILE A 347 -0.22 21.15 -16.69
N ASP A 348 -0.52 20.72 -17.90
CA ASP A 348 -1.42 21.43 -18.83
C ASP A 348 -2.85 21.53 -18.24
N ALA A 349 -3.30 20.49 -17.55
CA ALA A 349 -4.58 20.50 -16.83
C ALA A 349 -4.59 21.40 -15.57
N GLY A 350 -3.43 21.87 -15.08
CA GLY A 350 -3.31 22.73 -13.89
C GLY A 350 -3.00 21.97 -12.59
N ALA A 351 -2.56 20.71 -12.65
CA ALA A 351 -2.22 19.93 -11.45
C ALA A 351 -0.87 20.34 -10.83
N ILE A 352 -0.73 20.12 -9.53
CA ILE A 352 0.50 20.30 -8.77
C ILE A 352 1.24 18.96 -8.69
N ILE A 353 2.39 18.84 -9.36
CA ILE A 353 3.21 17.63 -9.30
C ILE A 353 4.08 17.67 -8.05
N CYS A 354 3.94 16.65 -7.22
CA CYS A 354 4.67 16.50 -5.96
C CYS A 354 5.82 15.51 -6.09
N ASN A 355 6.80 15.64 -5.18
CA ASN A 355 7.88 14.66 -5.10
C ASN A 355 7.35 13.28 -4.67
N PRO A 356 7.86 12.17 -5.22
CA PRO A 356 7.53 10.83 -4.77
C PRO A 356 7.73 10.65 -3.26
N GLY A 357 6.70 10.19 -2.57
CA GLY A 357 6.72 10.04 -1.12
C GLY A 357 5.32 9.82 -0.53
N CYS A 358 5.22 9.64 0.79
CA CYS A 358 3.95 9.46 1.48
C CYS A 358 3.10 10.74 1.51
N GLY A 359 3.75 11.91 1.45
CA GLY A 359 3.14 13.22 1.22
C GLY A 359 1.96 13.56 2.11
N PRO A 360 0.86 14.04 1.52
CA PRO A 360 -0.34 14.47 2.25
C PRO A 360 -1.16 13.32 2.85
N CYS A 361 -0.92 12.06 2.47
CA CYS A 361 -1.68 10.90 2.96
C CYS A 361 -1.72 10.80 4.49
N LEU A 362 -0.68 11.25 5.17
CA LEU A 362 -0.61 11.24 6.64
C LEU A 362 -0.91 12.62 7.28
N GLY A 363 -1.18 13.65 6.47
CA GLY A 363 -1.49 15.00 6.96
C GLY A 363 -0.34 15.73 7.65
N GLY A 364 0.90 15.29 7.45
CA GLY A 364 2.07 15.81 8.19
C GLY A 364 3.15 16.47 7.33
N HIS A 365 3.03 16.42 6.00
CA HIS A 365 4.10 16.88 5.12
C HIS A 365 3.67 18.04 4.19
N MET A 366 2.70 17.81 3.30
CA MET A 366 2.20 18.79 2.34
C MET A 366 0.72 18.52 2.03
N GLY A 367 0.02 19.46 1.37
CA GLY A 367 -1.37 19.30 0.96
C GLY A 367 -2.34 19.12 2.13
N VAL A 368 -2.03 19.77 3.26
CA VAL A 368 -2.81 19.64 4.50
C VAL A 368 -4.13 20.39 4.35
N LEU A 369 -5.23 19.73 4.74
CA LEU A 369 -6.57 20.27 4.67
C LEU A 369 -6.87 21.21 5.84
N SER A 370 -7.53 22.30 5.56
CA SER A 370 -8.08 23.24 6.54
C SER A 370 -9.43 22.75 7.06
N LYS A 371 -9.93 23.42 8.11
CA LYS A 371 -11.25 23.17 8.67
C LYS A 371 -12.37 23.36 7.63
N GLY A 372 -13.16 22.33 7.41
CA GLY A 372 -14.32 22.34 6.52
C GLY A 372 -13.98 22.12 5.06
N GLU A 373 -12.71 21.90 4.70
CA GLU A 373 -12.34 21.45 3.35
C GLU A 373 -12.65 19.98 3.15
N SER A 374 -13.04 19.64 1.92
CA SER A 374 -13.31 18.28 1.45
C SER A 374 -12.26 17.86 0.44
N CYS A 375 -11.76 16.62 0.57
CA CYS A 375 -10.78 16.04 -0.35
C CYS A 375 -11.28 14.68 -0.85
N ILE A 376 -11.17 14.44 -2.17
CA ILE A 376 -11.26 13.09 -2.71
C ILE A 376 -9.85 12.58 -3.07
N SER A 377 -9.55 11.35 -2.68
CA SER A 377 -8.17 10.84 -2.70
C SER A 377 -8.08 9.37 -3.08
N THR A 378 -6.99 9.00 -3.75
CA THR A 378 -6.64 7.60 -3.99
C THR A 378 -5.88 6.96 -2.83
N THR A 379 -5.65 7.65 -1.74
CA THR A 379 -4.98 7.12 -0.54
C THR A 379 -5.79 6.02 0.14
N ASN A 380 -5.30 5.48 1.25
CA ASN A 380 -5.87 4.28 1.88
C ASN A 380 -6.69 4.56 3.14
N ARG A 381 -6.67 5.77 3.71
CA ARG A 381 -7.34 6.11 4.97
C ARG A 381 -8.01 7.47 4.92
N ASN A 382 -9.19 7.54 5.53
CA ASN A 382 -10.02 8.75 5.61
C ASN A 382 -10.49 9.06 7.05
N PHE A 383 -9.76 8.56 8.04
CA PHE A 383 -10.08 8.82 9.44
C PHE A 383 -10.09 10.31 9.76
N LYS A 384 -10.89 10.70 10.74
CA LYS A 384 -11.00 12.07 11.20
C LYS A 384 -9.63 12.70 11.51
N GLY A 385 -9.31 13.79 10.83
CA GLY A 385 -8.01 14.47 10.95
C GLY A 385 -6.86 13.80 10.22
N ARG A 386 -7.12 12.80 9.37
CA ARG A 386 -6.06 12.04 8.66
C ARG A 386 -5.19 12.92 7.77
N MET A 387 -5.79 13.87 7.05
CA MET A 387 -5.08 14.72 6.09
C MET A 387 -5.03 16.20 6.51
N GLY A 388 -5.29 16.52 7.78
CA GLY A 388 -5.24 17.89 8.28
C GLY A 388 -6.15 18.15 9.46
N ASP A 389 -6.97 19.21 9.37
CA ASP A 389 -7.90 19.59 10.44
C ASP A 389 -8.92 18.46 10.71
N PRO A 390 -9.24 18.14 11.99
CA PRO A 390 -10.23 17.12 12.33
C PRO A 390 -11.66 17.40 11.85
N LYS A 391 -11.93 18.57 11.31
CA LYS A 391 -13.21 18.96 10.70
C LYS A 391 -13.16 19.01 9.17
N SER A 392 -12.06 18.57 8.58
CA SER A 392 -12.01 18.29 7.14
C SER A 392 -12.60 16.91 6.85
N GLU A 393 -13.04 16.70 5.62
CA GLU A 393 -13.64 15.46 5.15
C GLU A 393 -12.78 14.83 4.05
N VAL A 394 -12.51 13.54 4.14
CA VAL A 394 -11.72 12.82 3.16
C VAL A 394 -12.55 11.67 2.59
N TYR A 395 -12.71 11.66 1.27
CA TYR A 395 -13.32 10.60 0.49
C TYR A 395 -12.23 9.78 -0.19
N LEU A 396 -12.40 8.45 -0.27
CA LEU A 396 -11.45 7.60 -0.99
C LEU A 396 -12.11 7.00 -2.24
N SER A 397 -11.38 7.04 -3.36
CA SER A 397 -11.86 6.44 -4.61
C SER A 397 -10.70 6.06 -5.55
N SER A 398 -11.02 5.58 -6.75
CA SER A 398 -10.07 5.26 -7.82
C SER A 398 -9.55 6.52 -8.53
N SER A 399 -8.43 6.38 -9.26
CA SER A 399 -7.77 7.48 -9.98
C SER A 399 -8.67 8.14 -11.01
N LYS A 400 -9.52 7.36 -11.70
CA LYS A 400 -10.47 7.88 -12.69
C LYS A 400 -11.51 8.81 -12.04
N VAL A 401 -12.07 8.39 -10.90
CA VAL A 401 -13.07 9.20 -10.17
C VAL A 401 -12.44 10.47 -9.62
N VAL A 402 -11.23 10.37 -9.06
CA VAL A 402 -10.52 11.55 -8.53
C VAL A 402 -10.19 12.55 -9.64
N ALA A 403 -9.75 12.07 -10.82
CA ALA A 403 -9.47 12.91 -11.97
C ALA A 403 -10.74 13.58 -12.52
N ALA A 404 -11.84 12.82 -12.65
CA ALA A 404 -13.13 13.36 -13.07
C ALA A 404 -13.66 14.44 -12.11
N SER A 405 -13.54 14.19 -10.81
CA SER A 405 -13.94 15.13 -9.77
C SER A 405 -13.10 16.42 -9.77
N ALA A 406 -11.82 16.32 -10.15
CA ALA A 406 -10.96 17.50 -10.27
C ALA A 406 -11.40 18.44 -11.38
N ILE A 407 -11.94 17.91 -12.49
CA ILE A 407 -12.44 18.71 -13.63
C ILE A 407 -13.73 19.46 -13.26
N THR A 408 -14.61 18.82 -12.48
CA THR A 408 -15.97 19.34 -12.24
C THR A 408 -16.12 20.08 -10.92
N GLY A 409 -15.15 20.00 -10.00
CA GLY A 409 -15.24 20.59 -8.66
C GLY A 409 -16.16 19.81 -7.68
N VAL A 410 -16.73 18.69 -8.12
CA VAL A 410 -17.63 17.83 -7.32
C VAL A 410 -17.28 16.36 -7.54
N ILE A 411 -17.71 15.49 -6.63
CA ILE A 411 -17.56 14.04 -6.85
C ILE A 411 -18.35 13.67 -8.11
N THR A 412 -17.66 13.13 -9.12
CA THR A 412 -18.23 12.90 -10.46
C THR A 412 -17.89 11.50 -10.96
N ASN A 413 -18.91 10.83 -11.51
CA ASN A 413 -18.71 9.55 -12.18
C ASN A 413 -17.97 9.79 -13.52
N PRO A 414 -16.82 9.12 -13.75
CA PRO A 414 -16.05 9.34 -14.98
C PRO A 414 -16.81 9.06 -16.28
N LYS A 415 -17.88 8.28 -16.23
CA LYS A 415 -18.74 8.03 -17.40
C LYS A 415 -19.60 9.24 -17.81
N ASP A 416 -19.74 10.24 -16.94
CA ASP A 416 -20.61 11.41 -17.13
C ASP A 416 -19.83 12.65 -17.63
N LEU A 417 -18.51 12.50 -17.88
CA LEU A 417 -17.67 13.45 -18.61
C LEU A 417 -17.78 13.20 -20.13
#